data_4353b11111fe6a1c72ae2f1fc4fc690d
#
_entry.id   4353b11111fe6a1c72ae2f1fc4fc690d
#
_cell.length_a   1.000
_cell.length_b   1.000
_cell.length_c   1.000
_cell.angle_alpha   90.00
_cell.angle_beta   90.00
_cell.angle_gamma   90.00
#
_symmetry.space_group_name_H-M   'P 1'
#
loop_
_entity.id
_entity.type
_entity.pdbx_description
1 polymer ?
#
loop_
_entity_poly.entity_id
_entity_poly.type
_entity_poly.pdbx_seq_one_letter_code
_entity_poly.pdbx_strand_id
1 'polypeptide(L)'
;MTYKECRDILFNCQEEENFTKEWCENTIIQSGINRGKGIPDRTWKALFNNHLLKDNGDGTFSFMEAVPKSSKGERQIHGFKFETFVKEKFNILPCPEGHYTYKWDGMLNGYPVSIKTEKNTSDVEMASFVRNATNTDSFYLIVGFWEDSKDNIVTIETLFIDGEEWHQLFDENIVQECQNFLQEITNDTSDDIRWREGCDELKNKWSTVTPNLIRPRFKRDHKTQKRMQCAINYSDFYNYFIPKYRKEI
;
A
#
# COMPACT_ATOMS: atom_id res chain seq x y z
N MET A 1 24.80 0.36 -11.12
CA MET A 1 24.24 -0.98 -10.88
C MET A 1 23.26 -0.89 -9.74
N THR A 2 22.04 -1.36 -9.92
CA THR A 2 21.01 -1.46 -8.89
C THR A 2 21.16 -2.74 -8.09
N TYR A 3 20.60 -2.83 -6.89
CA TYR A 3 20.62 -4.07 -6.10
C TYR A 3 19.88 -5.23 -6.80
N LYS A 4 18.90 -4.92 -7.66
CA LYS A 4 18.24 -5.91 -8.49
C LYS A 4 19.19 -6.51 -9.53
N GLU A 5 19.94 -5.68 -10.24
CA GLU A 5 20.96 -6.16 -11.19
C GLU A 5 22.02 -7.00 -10.49
N CYS A 6 22.44 -6.58 -9.28
CA CYS A 6 23.38 -7.35 -8.47
C CYS A 6 22.79 -8.71 -8.07
N ARG A 7 21.55 -8.76 -7.60
CA ARG A 7 20.84 -10.01 -7.27
C ARG A 7 20.73 -10.91 -8.51
N ASP A 8 20.37 -10.37 -9.66
CA ASP A 8 20.17 -11.14 -10.89
C ASP A 8 21.51 -11.74 -11.38
N ILE A 9 22.64 -11.02 -11.22
CA ILE A 9 23.98 -11.57 -11.50
C ILE A 9 24.32 -12.70 -10.54
N LEU A 10 24.11 -12.52 -9.23
CA LEU A 10 24.37 -13.54 -8.23
C LEU A 10 23.50 -14.77 -8.44
N PHE A 11 22.23 -14.58 -8.76
CA PHE A 11 21.30 -15.67 -9.08
C PHE A 11 21.78 -16.51 -10.28
N ASN A 12 22.31 -15.87 -11.30
CA ASN A 12 22.86 -16.56 -12.48
C ASN A 12 24.21 -17.26 -12.22
N CYS A 13 24.89 -16.91 -11.13
CA CYS A 13 26.16 -17.52 -10.72
C CYS A 13 26.00 -18.68 -9.74
N GLN A 14 24.81 -18.86 -9.16
CA GLN A 14 24.61 -19.94 -8.19
C GLN A 14 24.50 -21.30 -8.87
N GLU A 15 25.16 -22.29 -8.28
CA GLU A 15 25.12 -23.70 -8.72
C GLU A 15 24.15 -24.52 -7.86
N GLU A 16 23.87 -24.08 -6.63
CA GLU A 16 23.00 -24.72 -5.67
C GLU A 16 21.88 -23.77 -5.24
N GLU A 17 20.73 -24.32 -4.87
CA GLU A 17 19.55 -23.55 -4.41
C GLU A 17 19.85 -22.70 -3.15
N ASN A 18 20.72 -23.23 -2.27
CA ASN A 18 21.12 -22.59 -1.03
C ASN A 18 22.61 -22.21 -1.07
N PHE A 19 22.97 -21.07 -0.50
CA PHE A 19 24.34 -20.56 -0.48
C PHE A 19 24.69 -19.90 0.86
N THR A 20 25.98 -19.77 1.15
CA THR A 20 26.47 -19.07 2.34
C THR A 20 26.68 -17.57 2.08
N LYS A 21 26.72 -16.77 3.15
CA LYS A 21 27.10 -15.35 3.04
C LYS A 21 28.48 -15.18 2.40
N GLU A 22 29.44 -16.03 2.78
CA GLU A 22 30.79 -15.99 2.25
C GLU A 22 30.83 -16.25 0.71
N TRP A 23 30.07 -17.22 0.23
CA TRP A 23 29.94 -17.46 -1.22
C TRP A 23 29.40 -16.20 -1.93
N CYS A 24 28.36 -15.57 -1.37
CA CYS A 24 27.77 -14.38 -1.95
C CYS A 24 28.76 -13.20 -2.01
N GLU A 25 29.50 -12.96 -0.93
CA GLU A 25 30.51 -11.89 -0.87
C GLU A 25 31.65 -12.15 -1.85
N ASN A 26 32.14 -13.40 -1.96
CA ASN A 26 33.17 -13.78 -2.92
C ASN A 26 32.69 -13.62 -4.37
N THR A 27 31.48 -14.03 -4.66
CA THR A 27 30.89 -13.87 -6.01
C THR A 27 30.71 -12.40 -6.39
N ILE A 28 30.34 -11.54 -5.44
CA ILE A 28 30.29 -10.08 -5.64
C ILE A 28 31.68 -9.54 -6.04
N ILE A 29 32.73 -10.01 -5.36
CA ILE A 29 34.11 -9.58 -5.65
C ILE A 29 34.56 -10.07 -7.04
N GLN A 30 34.33 -11.35 -7.34
CA GLN A 30 34.74 -11.98 -8.60
C GLN A 30 34.01 -11.43 -9.82
N SER A 31 32.74 -11.10 -9.67
CA SER A 31 31.93 -10.52 -10.76
C SER A 31 32.27 -9.06 -11.08
N GLY A 32 33.25 -8.46 -10.38
CA GLY A 32 33.63 -7.05 -10.59
C GLY A 32 32.60 -6.02 -10.15
N ILE A 33 31.57 -6.44 -9.44
CA ILE A 33 30.53 -5.57 -8.88
C ILE A 33 31.11 -4.72 -7.75
N ASN A 34 32.21 -5.19 -7.14
CA ASN A 34 32.88 -4.54 -6.04
C ASN A 34 33.65 -3.28 -6.48
N ARG A 35 33.24 -2.11 -6.03
CA ARG A 35 33.90 -0.83 -6.31
C ARG A 35 34.71 -0.28 -5.14
N GLY A 36 35.02 -1.10 -4.12
CA GLY A 36 35.85 -0.65 -2.99
C GLY A 36 35.69 -1.47 -1.72
N LYS A 37 36.55 -1.18 -0.74
CA LYS A 37 36.59 -1.87 0.55
C LYS A 37 35.28 -1.79 1.29
N GLY A 38 34.70 -2.93 1.68
CA GLY A 38 33.42 -3.00 2.43
C GLY A 38 32.15 -3.01 1.57
N ILE A 39 32.25 -2.99 0.24
CA ILE A 39 31.10 -3.06 -0.66
C ILE A 39 30.38 -4.41 -0.60
N PRO A 40 31.08 -5.59 -0.52
CA PRO A 40 30.40 -6.87 -0.39
C PRO A 40 29.44 -6.92 0.81
N ASP A 41 29.87 -6.48 1.98
CA ASP A 41 29.03 -6.46 3.19
C ASP A 41 27.84 -5.48 3.05
N ARG A 42 28.04 -4.33 2.41
CA ARG A 42 26.94 -3.39 2.12
C ARG A 42 25.94 -3.96 1.12
N THR A 43 26.44 -4.63 0.10
CA THR A 43 25.58 -5.27 -0.90
C THR A 43 24.80 -6.41 -0.27
N TRP A 44 25.45 -7.25 0.54
CA TRP A 44 24.80 -8.29 1.32
C TRP A 44 23.69 -7.74 2.20
N LYS A 45 23.97 -6.75 3.03
CA LYS A 45 22.98 -6.10 3.90
C LYS A 45 21.83 -5.52 3.10
N ALA A 46 22.12 -4.93 1.94
CA ALA A 46 21.09 -4.37 1.09
C ALA A 46 20.20 -5.46 0.46
N LEU A 47 20.77 -6.57 0.00
CA LEU A 47 20.00 -7.70 -0.49
C LEU A 47 19.10 -8.30 0.59
N PHE A 48 19.65 -8.48 1.79
CA PHE A 48 18.93 -9.01 2.96
C PHE A 48 17.80 -8.04 3.39
N ASN A 49 18.12 -6.76 3.59
CA ASN A 49 17.15 -5.75 4.01
C ASN A 49 16.07 -5.45 2.96
N ASN A 50 16.35 -5.72 1.68
CA ASN A 50 15.33 -5.63 0.62
C ASN A 50 14.55 -6.93 0.42
N HIS A 51 14.65 -7.89 1.35
CA HIS A 51 13.98 -9.19 1.28
C HIS A 51 14.21 -9.93 -0.05
N LEU A 52 15.41 -9.80 -0.59
CA LEU A 52 15.82 -10.53 -1.78
C LEU A 52 16.48 -11.87 -1.42
N LEU A 53 16.79 -12.06 -0.14
CA LEU A 53 17.37 -13.27 0.44
C LEU A 53 16.48 -13.74 1.60
N LYS A 54 16.34 -15.06 1.71
CA LYS A 54 15.72 -15.76 2.83
C LYS A 54 16.82 -16.42 3.66
N ASP A 55 16.81 -16.22 4.97
CA ASP A 55 17.63 -16.98 5.92
C ASP A 55 16.93 -18.32 6.18
N ASN A 56 17.62 -19.42 5.93
CA ASN A 56 17.10 -20.77 6.10
C ASN A 56 17.26 -21.29 7.55
N GLY A 57 17.95 -20.53 8.43
CA GLY A 57 18.14 -20.86 9.84
C GLY A 57 19.28 -21.86 10.13
N ASP A 58 19.94 -22.39 9.11
CA ASP A 58 21.06 -23.33 9.19
C ASP A 58 22.41 -22.71 8.79
N GLY A 59 22.46 -21.38 8.67
CA GLY A 59 23.59 -20.61 8.18
C GLY A 59 23.68 -20.50 6.66
N THR A 60 22.69 -21.02 5.95
CA THR A 60 22.53 -20.85 4.51
C THR A 60 21.43 -19.86 4.17
N PHE A 61 21.44 -19.39 2.94
CA PHE A 61 20.49 -18.43 2.39
C PHE A 61 20.02 -18.89 1.02
N SER A 62 18.81 -18.53 0.65
CA SER A 62 18.28 -18.73 -0.69
C SER A 62 17.79 -17.41 -1.29
N PHE A 63 17.84 -17.29 -2.62
CA PHE A 63 17.22 -16.15 -3.28
C PHE A 63 15.71 -16.29 -3.20
N MET A 64 15.07 -15.27 -2.68
CA MET A 64 13.61 -15.21 -2.78
C MET A 64 13.23 -15.00 -4.24
N GLU A 65 12.21 -15.73 -4.71
CA GLU A 65 11.57 -15.38 -5.97
C GLU A 65 11.30 -13.89 -5.97
N ALA A 66 11.78 -13.21 -7.01
CA ALA A 66 11.57 -11.78 -7.11
C ALA A 66 10.08 -11.53 -7.21
N VAL A 67 9.46 -11.16 -6.10
CA VAL A 67 8.18 -10.48 -6.16
C VAL A 67 8.39 -9.33 -7.15
N PRO A 68 7.61 -9.24 -8.23
CA PRO A 68 7.81 -8.21 -9.23
C PRO A 68 7.85 -6.89 -8.48
N LYS A 69 9.02 -6.25 -8.38
CA LYS A 69 9.12 -4.95 -7.77
C LYS A 69 8.28 -4.01 -8.61
N SER A 70 7.10 -3.68 -8.11
CA SER A 70 6.57 -2.38 -8.46
C SER A 70 7.66 -1.40 -8.03
N SER A 71 8.07 -0.50 -8.92
CA SER A 71 9.19 0.43 -8.79
C SER A 71 9.05 1.46 -7.66
N LYS A 72 8.33 1.16 -6.60
CA LYS A 72 7.97 2.06 -5.50
C LYS A 72 8.20 1.38 -4.16
N GLY A 73 9.25 1.80 -3.53
CA GLY A 73 9.76 1.70 -2.16
C GLY A 73 9.07 0.83 -1.11
N GLU A 74 9.83 0.50 -0.09
CA GLU A 74 9.56 -0.33 1.10
C GLU A 74 8.14 -0.28 1.70
N ARG A 75 7.43 0.84 1.56
CA ARG A 75 6.05 0.99 2.06
C ARG A 75 5.04 0.04 1.41
N GLN A 76 5.27 -0.39 0.17
CA GLN A 76 4.37 -1.28 -0.55
C GLN A 76 4.59 -2.76 -0.22
N ILE A 77 5.83 -3.17 0.08
CA ILE A 77 6.17 -4.58 0.37
C ILE A 77 5.42 -5.09 1.60
N HIS A 78 5.34 -4.29 2.65
CA HIS A 78 4.63 -4.67 3.88
C HIS A 78 3.11 -4.74 3.69
N GLY A 79 2.55 -3.88 2.86
CA GLY A 79 1.15 -3.98 2.45
C GLY A 79 0.85 -5.30 1.76
N PHE A 80 1.70 -5.74 0.84
CA PHE A 80 1.56 -7.01 0.12
C PHE A 80 1.66 -8.24 1.03
N LYS A 81 2.57 -8.27 2.01
CA LYS A 81 2.67 -9.39 2.96
C LYS A 81 1.38 -9.55 3.77
N PHE A 82 0.88 -8.45 4.32
CA PHE A 82 -0.36 -8.46 5.07
C PHE A 82 -1.55 -8.82 4.19
N GLU A 83 -1.63 -8.26 2.99
CA GLU A 83 -2.68 -8.57 2.01
C GLU A 83 -2.69 -10.07 1.66
N THR A 84 -1.52 -10.67 1.40
CA THR A 84 -1.40 -12.11 1.15
C THR A 84 -1.86 -12.93 2.35
N PHE A 85 -1.38 -12.60 3.55
CA PHE A 85 -1.80 -13.27 4.77
C PHE A 85 -3.31 -13.21 5.00
N VAL A 86 -3.93 -12.03 4.79
CA VAL A 86 -5.39 -11.85 4.95
C VAL A 86 -6.16 -12.64 3.90
N LYS A 87 -5.69 -12.64 2.64
CA LYS A 87 -6.31 -13.40 1.55
C LYS A 87 -6.32 -14.90 1.85
N GLU A 88 -5.21 -15.43 2.32
CA GLU A 88 -5.11 -16.85 2.71
C GLU A 88 -5.99 -17.16 3.94
N LYS A 89 -5.89 -16.33 4.99
CA LYS A 89 -6.61 -16.54 6.24
C LYS A 89 -8.12 -16.58 6.08
N PHE A 90 -8.67 -15.71 5.23
CA PHE A 90 -10.11 -15.54 5.04
C PHE A 90 -10.63 -16.15 3.72
N ASN A 91 -9.80 -16.88 2.97
CA ASN A 91 -10.11 -17.45 1.67
C ASN A 91 -10.67 -16.40 0.68
N ILE A 92 -10.04 -15.22 0.64
CA ILE A 92 -10.42 -14.13 -0.25
C ILE A 92 -10.02 -14.49 -1.68
N LEU A 93 -10.98 -14.55 -2.56
CA LEU A 93 -10.76 -14.85 -3.97
C LEU A 93 -10.20 -13.63 -4.71
N PRO A 94 -9.40 -13.84 -5.76
CA PRO A 94 -8.96 -12.74 -6.61
C PRO A 94 -10.16 -12.07 -7.30
N CYS A 95 -10.05 -10.79 -7.60
CA CYS A 95 -11.05 -10.11 -8.42
C CYS A 95 -11.11 -10.74 -9.82
N PRO A 96 -12.32 -10.92 -10.41
CA PRO A 96 -12.52 -11.66 -11.66
C PRO A 96 -11.69 -11.15 -12.86
N GLU A 97 -11.27 -9.90 -12.86
CA GLU A 97 -10.64 -9.26 -14.01
C GLU A 97 -9.16 -8.91 -13.83
N GLY A 98 -8.48 -9.41 -12.81
CA GLY A 98 -7.01 -9.45 -12.67
C GLY A 98 -6.22 -8.15 -12.94
N HIS A 99 -6.86 -6.99 -13.02
CA HIS A 99 -6.18 -5.72 -13.31
C HIS A 99 -5.58 -5.07 -12.07
N TYR A 100 -4.31 -4.74 -12.12
CA TYR A 100 -3.54 -4.02 -11.10
C TYR A 100 -4.17 -2.66 -10.68
N THR A 101 -5.03 -2.09 -11.51
CA THR A 101 -5.76 -0.84 -11.25
C THR A 101 -7.12 -1.06 -10.58
N TYR A 102 -7.42 -2.28 -10.16
CA TYR A 102 -8.70 -2.60 -9.55
C TYR A 102 -8.92 -1.80 -8.27
N LYS A 103 -10.18 -1.45 -8.06
CA LYS A 103 -10.66 -0.75 -6.88
C LYS A 103 -10.51 -1.59 -5.61
N TRP A 104 -10.56 -2.91 -5.76
CA TRP A 104 -10.66 -3.88 -4.68
C TRP A 104 -9.50 -4.86 -4.68
N ASP A 105 -9.13 -5.31 -3.49
CA ASP A 105 -8.01 -6.23 -3.28
C ASP A 105 -8.43 -7.71 -3.48
N GLY A 106 -9.74 -8.01 -3.50
CA GLY A 106 -10.30 -9.34 -3.72
C GLY A 106 -11.81 -9.38 -3.50
N MET A 107 -12.35 -10.60 -3.42
CA MET A 107 -13.76 -10.90 -3.19
C MET A 107 -13.94 -11.87 -2.02
N LEU A 108 -14.89 -11.61 -1.14
CA LEU A 108 -15.25 -12.46 0.00
C LEU A 108 -16.77 -12.59 0.08
N ASN A 109 -17.28 -13.82 0.08
CA ASN A 109 -18.72 -14.10 0.13
C ASN A 109 -19.54 -13.32 -0.92
N GLY A 110 -18.96 -13.09 -2.11
CA GLY A 110 -19.59 -12.36 -3.21
C GLY A 110 -19.48 -10.84 -3.11
N TYR A 111 -18.85 -10.30 -2.08
CA TYR A 111 -18.63 -8.86 -1.90
C TYR A 111 -17.16 -8.47 -2.12
N PRO A 112 -16.92 -7.25 -2.63
CA PRO A 112 -15.57 -6.70 -2.73
C PRO A 112 -14.88 -6.56 -1.37
N VAL A 113 -13.55 -6.67 -1.38
CA VAL A 113 -12.71 -6.50 -0.18
C VAL A 113 -11.69 -5.41 -0.40
N SER A 114 -11.55 -4.50 0.57
CA SER A 114 -10.42 -3.57 0.66
C SER A 114 -9.56 -3.91 1.87
N ILE A 115 -8.27 -4.16 1.64
CA ILE A 115 -7.30 -4.53 2.69
C ILE A 115 -6.37 -3.34 2.95
N LYS A 116 -6.20 -2.95 4.19
CA LYS A 116 -5.36 -1.84 4.62
C LYS A 116 -4.42 -2.25 5.75
N THR A 117 -3.27 -1.60 5.79
CA THR A 117 -2.26 -1.81 6.85
C THR A 117 -1.81 -0.47 7.36
N GLU A 118 -2.07 -0.19 8.64
CA GLU A 118 -1.77 1.10 9.24
C GLU A 118 -0.99 0.93 10.54
N LYS A 119 -0.22 1.95 10.89
CA LYS A 119 0.38 1.99 12.22
C LYS A 119 -0.72 2.16 13.26
N ASN A 120 -0.61 1.47 14.39
CA ASN A 120 -1.53 1.66 15.49
C ASN A 120 -1.61 3.16 15.86
N THR A 121 -2.82 3.67 16.08
CA THR A 121 -3.15 5.09 16.27
C THR A 121 -3.05 6.00 15.03
N SER A 122 -2.80 5.45 13.84
CA SER A 122 -2.85 6.22 12.59
C SER A 122 -4.22 6.15 11.93
N ASP A 123 -4.53 7.16 11.12
CA ASP A 123 -5.73 7.19 10.29
C ASP A 123 -5.68 6.05 9.25
N VAL A 124 -6.84 5.49 8.91
CA VAL A 124 -6.97 4.42 7.90
C VAL A 124 -7.04 5.06 6.51
N GLU A 125 -5.97 4.88 5.72
CA GLU A 125 -5.87 5.43 4.36
C GLU A 125 -6.76 4.67 3.37
N MET A 126 -7.74 5.37 2.77
CA MET A 126 -8.75 4.78 1.86
C MET A 126 -8.47 4.98 0.38
N ALA A 127 -7.28 5.46 0.02
CA ALA A 127 -6.88 5.77 -1.36
C ALA A 127 -7.72 6.90 -2.01
N SER A 128 -8.18 6.74 -3.27
CA SER A 128 -8.82 7.82 -4.03
C SER A 128 -10.12 8.31 -3.39
N PHE A 129 -10.20 9.61 -3.08
CA PHE A 129 -11.40 10.26 -2.54
C PHE A 129 -12.59 10.09 -3.48
N VAL A 130 -12.45 10.48 -4.75
CA VAL A 130 -13.53 10.39 -5.73
C VAL A 130 -14.02 8.95 -5.92
N ARG A 131 -13.10 7.98 -6.01
CA ARG A 131 -13.46 6.57 -6.18
C ARG A 131 -14.23 6.03 -4.96
N ASN A 132 -13.88 6.45 -3.76
CA ASN A 132 -14.62 6.08 -2.56
C ASN A 132 -15.99 6.73 -2.52
N ALA A 133 -16.06 8.01 -2.86
CA ALA A 133 -17.31 8.78 -2.87
C ALA A 133 -18.34 8.27 -3.89
N THR A 134 -17.88 7.74 -5.02
CA THR A 134 -18.77 7.18 -6.06
C THR A 134 -19.06 5.69 -5.87
N ASN A 135 -18.62 5.11 -4.77
CA ASN A 135 -18.89 3.69 -4.48
C ASN A 135 -20.28 3.53 -3.86
N THR A 136 -21.10 2.70 -4.49
CA THR A 136 -22.42 2.28 -4.00
C THR A 136 -22.48 0.78 -3.68
N ASP A 137 -21.38 0.04 -3.93
CA ASP A 137 -21.31 -1.39 -3.60
C ASP A 137 -20.98 -1.57 -2.12
N SER A 138 -21.69 -2.45 -1.45
CA SER A 138 -21.31 -2.92 -0.11
C SER A 138 -20.01 -3.71 -0.17
N PHE A 139 -19.15 -3.57 0.83
CA PHE A 139 -17.81 -4.15 0.79
C PHE A 139 -17.26 -4.51 2.17
N TYR A 140 -16.28 -5.42 2.19
CA TYR A 140 -15.47 -5.66 3.39
C TYR A 140 -14.28 -4.71 3.42
N LEU A 141 -14.06 -4.09 4.59
CA LEU A 141 -12.85 -3.36 4.92
C LEU A 141 -12.09 -4.15 6.00
N ILE A 142 -10.90 -4.63 5.67
CA ILE A 142 -10.04 -5.37 6.59
C ILE A 142 -8.80 -4.52 6.86
N VAL A 143 -8.61 -4.15 8.13
CA VAL A 143 -7.51 -3.27 8.54
C VAL A 143 -6.61 -3.99 9.53
N GLY A 144 -5.32 -4.11 9.20
CA GLY A 144 -4.28 -4.57 10.11
C GLY A 144 -3.55 -3.38 10.74
N PHE A 145 -3.56 -3.31 12.07
CA PHE A 145 -2.78 -2.31 12.80
C PHE A 145 -1.48 -2.93 13.30
N TRP A 146 -0.37 -2.23 13.09
CA TRP A 146 0.96 -2.66 13.49
C TRP A 146 1.58 -1.72 14.52
N GLU A 147 2.43 -2.27 15.40
CA GLU A 147 3.26 -1.54 16.35
C GLU A 147 4.74 -1.85 16.09
N ASP A 148 5.62 -0.91 16.45
CA ASP A 148 7.09 -0.98 16.35
C ASP A 148 7.61 -1.29 14.95
N SER A 149 7.18 -2.36 14.34
CA SER A 149 7.50 -2.74 12.96
C SER A 149 6.25 -3.18 12.20
N LYS A 150 6.24 -3.00 10.89
CA LYS A 150 5.11 -3.36 10.02
C LYS A 150 4.86 -4.88 9.91
N ASP A 151 5.79 -5.69 10.36
CA ASP A 151 5.64 -7.14 10.44
C ASP A 151 4.96 -7.57 11.76
N ASN A 152 4.81 -6.64 12.73
CA ASN A 152 4.15 -6.89 14.01
C ASN A 152 2.69 -6.38 13.99
N ILE A 153 1.80 -7.14 13.34
CA ILE A 153 0.37 -6.84 13.35
C ILE A 153 -0.22 -7.22 14.70
N VAL A 154 -0.67 -6.24 15.45
CA VAL A 154 -1.24 -6.42 16.80
C VAL A 154 -2.75 -6.57 16.80
N THR A 155 -3.43 -6.02 15.79
CA THR A 155 -4.89 -6.07 15.69
C THR A 155 -5.31 -6.18 14.23
N ILE A 156 -6.32 -7.01 13.96
CA ILE A 156 -7.00 -7.08 12.67
C ILE A 156 -8.48 -6.80 12.91
N GLU A 157 -8.96 -5.72 12.32
CA GLU A 157 -10.38 -5.35 12.35
C GLU A 157 -11.03 -5.68 11.01
N THR A 158 -12.19 -6.30 11.07
CA THR A 158 -12.99 -6.65 9.90
C THR A 158 -14.35 -5.99 9.98
N LEU A 159 -14.67 -5.23 8.96
CA LEU A 159 -15.91 -4.45 8.85
C LEU A 159 -16.64 -4.86 7.58
N PHE A 160 -17.98 -4.95 7.64
CA PHE A 160 -18.82 -5.01 6.46
C PHE A 160 -19.59 -3.70 6.35
N ILE A 161 -19.27 -2.93 5.34
CA ILE A 161 -19.80 -1.56 5.14
C ILE A 161 -20.85 -1.62 4.05
N ASP A 162 -22.05 -1.16 4.38
CA ASP A 162 -23.12 -0.98 3.39
C ASP A 162 -22.77 0.14 2.41
N GLY A 163 -22.96 -0.11 1.12
CA GLY A 163 -22.55 0.80 0.06
C GLY A 163 -23.33 2.11 0.03
N GLU A 164 -24.63 2.07 0.32
CA GLU A 164 -25.47 3.27 0.37
C GLU A 164 -25.11 4.14 1.58
N GLU A 165 -24.93 3.51 2.75
CA GLU A 165 -24.48 4.21 3.96
C GLU A 165 -23.08 4.81 3.79
N TRP A 166 -22.18 4.09 3.09
CA TRP A 166 -20.85 4.59 2.74
C TRP A 166 -20.93 5.81 1.85
N HIS A 167 -21.73 5.75 0.79
CA HIS A 167 -21.93 6.84 -0.16
C HIS A 167 -22.46 8.10 0.52
N GLN A 168 -23.39 7.97 1.48
CA GLN A 168 -23.97 9.07 2.26
C GLN A 168 -22.95 9.83 3.15
N LEU A 169 -21.74 9.27 3.36
CA LEU A 169 -20.66 9.97 4.07
C LEU A 169 -20.01 11.08 3.22
N PHE A 170 -20.34 11.18 1.94
CA PHE A 170 -19.74 12.11 1.01
C PHE A 170 -20.76 13.15 0.52
N ASP A 171 -20.38 14.42 0.57
CA ASP A 171 -21.18 15.49 -0.03
C ASP A 171 -21.02 15.48 -1.55
N GLU A 172 -22.12 15.24 -2.24
CA GLU A 172 -22.14 15.08 -3.71
C GLU A 172 -21.64 16.34 -4.45
N ASN A 173 -21.94 17.54 -3.94
CA ASN A 173 -21.51 18.78 -4.59
C ASN A 173 -19.99 18.92 -4.52
N ILE A 174 -19.40 18.65 -3.36
CA ILE A 174 -17.94 18.72 -3.20
C ILE A 174 -17.25 17.62 -3.99
N VAL A 175 -17.84 16.42 -4.04
CA VAL A 175 -17.33 15.32 -4.88
C VAL A 175 -17.32 15.74 -6.36
N GLN A 176 -18.39 16.36 -6.84
CA GLN A 176 -18.45 16.85 -8.22
C GLN A 176 -17.41 17.95 -8.48
N GLU A 177 -17.21 18.88 -7.55
CA GLU A 177 -16.13 19.87 -7.64
C GLU A 177 -14.75 19.22 -7.70
N CYS A 178 -14.50 18.19 -6.89
CA CYS A 178 -13.24 17.41 -6.95
C CYS A 178 -13.04 16.72 -8.29
N GLN A 179 -14.08 16.15 -8.88
CA GLN A 179 -14.02 15.52 -10.20
C GLN A 179 -13.70 16.55 -11.29
N ASN A 180 -14.40 17.67 -11.30
CA ASN A 180 -14.18 18.76 -12.26
C ASN A 180 -12.75 19.29 -12.17
N PHE A 181 -12.29 19.54 -10.95
CA PHE A 181 -10.93 20.02 -10.72
C PHE A 181 -9.85 19.02 -11.16
N LEU A 182 -10.07 17.72 -10.95
CA LEU A 182 -9.14 16.68 -11.44
C LEU A 182 -9.10 16.64 -12.98
N GLN A 183 -10.24 16.84 -13.67
CA GLN A 183 -10.29 16.89 -15.12
C GLN A 183 -9.55 18.10 -15.69
N GLU A 184 -9.77 19.27 -15.09
CA GLU A 184 -9.08 20.50 -15.48
C GLU A 184 -7.56 20.37 -15.37
N ILE A 185 -7.08 19.88 -14.22
CA ILE A 185 -5.64 19.74 -13.94
C ILE A 185 -5.00 18.63 -14.77
N THR A 186 -5.72 17.59 -15.14
CA THR A 186 -5.16 16.51 -16.00
C THR A 186 -4.83 17.04 -17.39
N ASN A 187 -5.58 18.02 -17.87
CA ASN A 187 -5.35 18.68 -19.15
C ASN A 187 -4.26 19.75 -19.09
N ASP A 188 -3.97 20.28 -17.90
CA ASP A 188 -2.93 21.29 -17.66
C ASP A 188 -1.83 20.69 -16.73
N THR A 189 -0.77 20.19 -17.33
CA THR A 189 0.30 19.49 -16.60
C THR A 189 1.29 20.40 -15.89
N SER A 190 1.21 21.73 -16.05
CA SER A 190 2.27 22.67 -15.67
C SER A 190 2.04 23.43 -14.37
N ASP A 191 0.82 23.49 -13.82
CA ASP A 191 0.52 24.38 -12.70
C ASP A 191 0.42 23.69 -11.33
N ASP A 192 1.57 23.58 -10.66
CA ASP A 192 1.65 23.05 -9.29
C ASP A 192 1.03 24.02 -8.26
N ILE A 193 0.98 25.33 -8.55
CA ILE A 193 0.40 26.34 -7.65
C ILE A 193 -1.12 26.16 -7.64
N ARG A 194 -1.73 26.15 -8.82
CA ARG A 194 -3.18 25.91 -8.97
C ARG A 194 -3.63 24.61 -8.33
N TRP A 195 -2.82 23.54 -8.49
CA TRP A 195 -3.10 22.27 -7.82
C TRP A 195 -3.15 22.41 -6.30
N ARG A 196 -2.18 23.11 -5.69
CA ARG A 196 -2.12 23.31 -4.23
C ARG A 196 -3.29 24.14 -3.74
N GLU A 197 -3.56 25.27 -4.39
CA GLU A 197 -4.66 26.17 -4.04
C GLU A 197 -6.02 25.47 -4.14
N GLY A 198 -6.29 24.76 -5.23
CA GLY A 198 -7.52 24.00 -5.41
C GLY A 198 -7.67 22.87 -4.39
N CYS A 199 -6.60 22.14 -4.06
CA CYS A 199 -6.63 21.15 -2.98
C CYS A 199 -6.97 21.76 -1.62
N ASP A 200 -6.43 22.94 -1.30
CA ASP A 200 -6.72 23.64 -0.04
C ASP A 200 -8.15 24.17 -0.01
N GLU A 201 -8.64 24.74 -1.10
CA GLU A 201 -10.03 25.19 -1.21
C GLU A 201 -11.03 24.05 -1.01
N LEU A 202 -10.87 22.96 -1.75
CA LEU A 202 -11.75 21.80 -1.65
C LEU A 202 -11.69 21.15 -0.25
N LYS A 203 -10.51 21.08 0.35
CA LYS A 203 -10.34 20.59 1.72
C LYS A 203 -11.05 21.48 2.75
N ASN A 204 -11.00 22.80 2.58
CA ASN A 204 -11.69 23.73 3.46
C ASN A 204 -13.21 23.59 3.32
N LYS A 205 -13.74 23.49 2.09
CA LYS A 205 -15.17 23.19 1.85
C LYS A 205 -15.58 21.89 2.53
N TRP A 206 -14.78 20.82 2.36
CA TRP A 206 -15.05 19.53 2.99
C TRP A 206 -15.08 19.61 4.51
N SER A 207 -14.27 20.48 5.13
CA SER A 207 -14.23 20.64 6.59
C SER A 207 -15.56 21.13 7.19
N THR A 208 -16.47 21.67 6.38
CA THR A 208 -17.81 22.13 6.78
C THR A 208 -18.89 21.04 6.70
N VAL A 209 -18.58 19.87 6.08
CA VAL A 209 -19.52 18.75 6.00
C VAL A 209 -19.73 18.12 7.38
N THR A 210 -20.96 17.74 7.70
CA THR A 210 -21.32 17.09 8.96
C THR A 210 -22.20 15.86 8.68
N PRO A 211 -21.85 14.68 9.21
CA PRO A 211 -20.64 14.37 9.99
C PRO A 211 -19.41 14.27 9.10
N ASN A 212 -18.26 14.81 9.54
CA ASN A 212 -17.00 14.76 8.83
C ASN A 212 -16.18 13.53 9.25
N LEU A 213 -16.65 12.34 8.88
CA LEU A 213 -16.00 11.05 9.21
C LEU A 213 -14.89 10.67 8.23
N ILE A 214 -14.92 11.24 7.02
CA ILE A 214 -13.92 11.00 5.98
C ILE A 214 -13.04 12.24 5.86
N ARG A 215 -11.73 12.06 5.98
CA ARG A 215 -10.75 13.15 5.88
C ARG A 215 -10.09 13.20 4.52
N PRO A 216 -10.15 14.34 3.80
CA PRO A 216 -9.36 14.52 2.59
C PRO A 216 -7.86 14.49 2.88
N ARG A 217 -7.13 13.67 2.12
CA ARG A 217 -5.67 13.51 2.15
C ARG A 217 -5.09 13.83 0.77
N PHE A 218 -5.39 15.02 0.26
CA PHE A 218 -4.93 15.44 -1.06
C PHE A 218 -3.42 15.62 -1.07
N LYS A 219 -2.74 14.98 -2.03
CA LYS A 219 -1.27 14.99 -2.13
C LYS A 219 -0.81 16.28 -2.84
N ARG A 220 -0.58 17.33 -2.05
CA ARG A 220 -0.21 18.68 -2.53
C ARG A 220 1.14 18.75 -3.24
N ASP A 221 2.13 17.97 -2.79
CA ASP A 221 3.54 18.14 -3.17
C ASP A 221 4.04 17.05 -4.13
N HIS A 222 3.16 16.28 -4.75
CA HIS A 222 3.57 15.17 -5.58
C HIS A 222 3.87 15.62 -7.02
N LYS A 223 5.15 15.66 -7.38
CA LYS A 223 5.62 16.10 -8.71
C LYS A 223 5.13 15.27 -9.90
N THR A 224 4.75 14.00 -9.68
CA THR A 224 4.44 13.06 -10.77
C THR A 224 2.99 12.58 -10.78
N GLN A 225 2.23 12.72 -9.70
CA GLN A 225 0.85 12.24 -9.61
C GLN A 225 0.02 13.14 -8.69
N LYS A 226 -0.85 13.92 -9.30
CA LYS A 226 -1.86 14.69 -8.59
C LYS A 226 -2.96 13.75 -8.11
N ARG A 227 -3.06 13.54 -6.79
CA ARG A 227 -3.97 12.56 -6.18
C ARG A 227 -4.79 13.18 -5.07
N MET A 228 -6.09 13.06 -5.20
CA MET A 228 -7.04 13.29 -4.11
C MET A 228 -7.27 11.97 -3.40
N GLN A 229 -6.69 11.81 -2.21
CA GLN A 229 -6.88 10.65 -1.34
C GLN A 229 -7.76 11.01 -0.17
N CYS A 230 -8.28 10.00 0.54
CA CYS A 230 -9.00 10.16 1.79
C CYS A 230 -8.56 9.15 2.84
N ALA A 231 -8.94 9.41 4.06
CA ALA A 231 -8.71 8.53 5.21
C ALA A 231 -9.88 8.60 6.18
N ILE A 232 -10.08 7.53 6.94
CA ILE A 232 -10.92 7.53 8.14
C ILE A 232 -10.02 7.88 9.31
N ASN A 233 -10.40 8.87 10.10
CA ASN A 233 -9.66 9.21 11.32
C ASN A 233 -9.60 8.04 12.28
N TYR A 234 -8.48 7.83 12.97
CA TYR A 234 -8.31 6.73 13.93
C TYR A 234 -9.41 6.71 15.00
N SER A 235 -9.74 7.86 15.61
CA SER A 235 -10.79 7.93 16.62
C SER A 235 -12.17 7.62 16.05
N ASP A 236 -12.49 8.07 14.85
CA ASP A 236 -13.76 7.80 14.19
C ASP A 236 -13.85 6.34 13.75
N PHE A 237 -12.72 5.74 13.34
CA PHE A 237 -12.66 4.32 13.03
C PHE A 237 -13.05 3.47 14.22
N TYR A 238 -12.49 3.74 15.41
CA TYR A 238 -12.79 2.99 16.62
C TYR A 238 -14.14 3.35 17.26
N ASN A 239 -14.56 4.62 17.23
CA ASN A 239 -15.76 5.08 17.92
C ASN A 239 -17.03 5.04 17.08
N TYR A 240 -16.91 5.02 15.75
CA TYR A 240 -18.06 4.99 14.85
C TYR A 240 -18.06 3.75 13.97
N PHE A 241 -16.98 3.51 13.21
CA PHE A 241 -16.98 2.44 12.20
C PHE A 241 -16.97 1.04 12.82
N ILE A 242 -16.10 0.78 13.81
CA ILE A 242 -16.06 -0.53 14.46
C ILE A 242 -17.38 -0.87 15.15
N PRO A 243 -17.97 -0.03 16.01
CA PRO A 243 -19.23 -0.36 16.65
C PRO A 243 -20.39 -0.60 15.68
N LYS A 244 -20.38 0.11 14.53
CA LYS A 244 -21.47 0.02 13.54
C LYS A 244 -21.31 -1.13 12.57
N TYR A 245 -20.09 -1.41 12.09
CA TYR A 245 -19.84 -2.25 10.93
C TYR A 245 -19.00 -3.49 11.21
N ARG A 246 -18.50 -3.71 12.43
CA ARG A 246 -17.70 -4.90 12.75
C ARG A 246 -18.44 -6.17 12.36
N LYS A 247 -17.74 -7.04 11.64
CA LYS A 247 -18.25 -8.32 11.19
C LYS A 247 -17.21 -9.41 11.41
N GLU A 248 -17.54 -10.42 12.18
CA GLU A 248 -16.74 -11.64 12.26
C GLU A 248 -16.86 -12.42 10.93
N ILE A 249 -15.69 -12.90 10.43
CA ILE A 249 -15.59 -13.60 9.16
C ILE A 249 -15.01 -15.01 9.43
#